data_d38988408d62d33f999bbbbf3e9bfd65
#
_entry.id   d38988408d62d33f999bbbbf3e9bfd65
#
_cell.length_a   1.000
_cell.length_b   1.000
_cell.length_c   1.000
_cell.angle_alpha   90.00
_cell.angle_beta   90.00
_cell.angle_gamma   90.00
#
_symmetry.space_group_name_H-M   'P 1'
#
loop_
_entity.id
_entity.type
_entity.pdbx_description
1 polymer ?
#
loop_
_entity_poly.entity_id
_entity_poly.type
_entity_poly.pdbx_seq_one_letter_code
_entity_poly.pdbx_strand_id
1 'polypeptide(L)'
;MTVNDIYEAALSLDSTLREQDDTLKPHALNWANICLQDTLATENSILLWEGKPALESAPLLVAMEDTIPYHDSLVRTAFPYFLASQILKDDDNNAWASRYYEMYVNAVAAASIMLPQDNSETDVWR
;
A
#
# COMPACT_ATOMS: atom_id res chain seq x y z
N MET A 1 -2.32 9.54 5.61
CA MET A 1 -1.00 9.79 5.00
C MET A 1 -1.17 10.33 3.60
N THR A 2 -0.33 11.26 3.21
CA THR A 2 -0.34 11.77 1.85
C THR A 2 0.58 10.91 0.97
N VAL A 3 0.55 11.15 -0.33
CA VAL A 3 1.45 10.45 -1.25
C VAL A 3 2.90 10.80 -0.90
N ASN A 4 3.18 12.06 -0.53
CA ASN A 4 4.52 12.44 -0.09
C ASN A 4 4.97 11.63 1.12
N ASP A 5 4.08 11.41 2.09
CA ASP A 5 4.41 10.64 3.29
C ASP A 5 4.81 9.21 2.93
N ILE A 6 4.08 8.61 2.02
CA ILE A 6 4.37 7.25 1.61
C ILE A 6 5.67 7.17 0.83
N TYR A 7 5.89 8.16 -0.03
CA TYR A 7 7.12 8.21 -0.82
C TYR A 7 8.34 8.34 0.11
N GLU A 8 8.27 9.23 1.10
CA GLU A 8 9.37 9.39 2.05
C GLU A 8 9.57 8.12 2.89
N ALA A 9 8.49 7.47 3.27
CA ALA A 9 8.59 6.21 4.00
C ALA A 9 9.29 5.15 3.14
N ALA A 10 8.97 5.09 1.85
CA ALA A 10 9.61 4.14 0.95
C ALA A 10 11.11 4.41 0.84
N LEU A 11 11.49 5.68 0.69
CA LEU A 11 12.90 6.04 0.56
C LEU A 11 13.69 5.73 1.84
N SER A 12 13.03 5.69 2.98
CA SER A 12 13.72 5.41 4.23
C SER A 12 13.98 3.92 4.46
N LEU A 13 13.43 3.04 3.60
CA LEU A 13 13.64 1.62 3.78
C LEU A 13 15.05 1.17 3.42
N ASP A 14 15.70 1.90 2.53
CA ASP A 14 17.04 1.53 2.10
C ASP A 14 17.74 2.78 1.60
N SER A 15 18.99 2.98 1.98
CA SER A 15 19.72 4.18 1.59
C SER A 15 19.89 4.29 0.08
N THR A 16 19.92 3.18 -0.64
CA THR A 16 20.08 3.23 -2.09
C THR A 16 18.84 3.77 -2.78
N LEU A 17 17.67 3.67 -2.14
CA LEU A 17 16.45 4.19 -2.73
C LEU A 17 16.46 5.71 -2.80
N ARG A 18 17.07 6.34 -1.80
CA ARG A 18 17.08 7.80 -1.76
C ARG A 18 17.90 8.39 -2.90
N GLU A 19 18.82 7.64 -3.44
CA GLU A 19 19.63 8.11 -4.55
C GLU A 19 18.81 8.27 -5.82
N GLN A 20 17.62 7.68 -5.88
CA GLN A 20 16.77 7.76 -7.04
C GLN A 20 15.74 8.90 -6.95
N ASP A 21 15.76 9.64 -5.84
CA ASP A 21 14.72 10.60 -5.53
C ASP A 21 14.41 11.58 -6.66
N ASP A 22 15.44 12.26 -7.17
CA ASP A 22 15.22 13.29 -8.16
C ASP A 22 14.66 12.75 -9.47
N THR A 23 14.99 11.52 -9.80
CA THR A 23 14.58 10.92 -11.07
C THR A 23 13.19 10.30 -10.98
N LEU A 24 12.89 9.66 -9.86
CA LEU A 24 11.69 8.82 -9.77
C LEU A 24 10.52 9.44 -9.02
N LYS A 25 10.75 10.53 -8.31
CA LYS A 25 9.67 11.19 -7.57
C LYS A 25 8.46 11.50 -8.45
N PRO A 26 8.62 11.96 -9.71
CA PRO A 26 7.46 12.25 -10.54
C PRO A 26 6.58 11.03 -10.81
N HIS A 27 7.12 9.83 -10.67
CA HIS A 27 6.34 8.62 -10.92
C HIS A 27 5.61 8.11 -9.70
N ALA A 28 5.92 8.66 -8.51
CA ALA A 28 5.34 8.16 -7.26
C ALA A 28 3.82 8.28 -7.24
N LEU A 29 3.29 9.34 -7.78
CA LEU A 29 1.84 9.55 -7.81
C LEU A 29 1.16 8.47 -8.65
N ASN A 30 1.74 8.12 -9.78
CA ASN A 30 1.20 7.08 -10.63
C ASN A 30 1.25 5.73 -9.94
N TRP A 31 2.37 5.43 -9.28
CA TRP A 31 2.50 4.17 -8.56
C TRP A 31 1.51 4.08 -7.40
N ALA A 32 1.27 5.20 -6.71
CA ALA A 32 0.28 5.22 -5.62
C ALA A 32 -1.11 4.93 -6.17
N ASN A 33 -1.45 5.49 -7.34
CA ASN A 33 -2.75 5.22 -7.97
C ASN A 33 -2.89 3.77 -8.38
N ILE A 34 -1.82 3.16 -8.89
CA ILE A 34 -1.84 1.74 -9.22
C ILE A 34 -2.05 0.91 -7.96
N CYS A 35 -1.40 1.30 -6.87
CA CYS A 35 -1.54 0.59 -5.61
C CYS A 35 -2.96 0.70 -5.05
N LEU A 36 -3.63 1.84 -5.23
CA LEU A 36 -5.02 1.99 -4.84
C LEU A 36 -5.90 1.01 -5.58
N GLN A 37 -5.66 0.82 -6.88
CA GLN A 37 -6.41 -0.15 -7.65
C GLN A 37 -6.13 -1.57 -7.18
N ASP A 38 -4.88 -1.88 -6.93
CA ASP A 38 -4.47 -3.22 -6.56
C ASP A 38 -5.01 -3.63 -5.18
N THR A 39 -5.21 -2.67 -4.28
CA THR A 39 -5.66 -2.96 -2.93
C THR A 39 -7.12 -2.59 -2.68
N LEU A 40 -7.86 -2.26 -3.72
CA LEU A 40 -9.27 -1.88 -3.57
C LEU A 40 -10.08 -2.97 -2.88
N ALA A 41 -9.86 -4.22 -3.25
CA ALA A 41 -10.61 -5.33 -2.64
C ALA A 41 -10.34 -5.45 -1.15
N THR A 42 -9.10 -5.22 -0.74
CA THR A 42 -8.73 -5.27 0.68
C THR A 42 -9.37 -4.11 1.44
N GLU A 43 -9.33 -2.92 0.87
CA GLU A 43 -9.96 -1.76 1.50
C GLU A 43 -11.47 -2.00 1.64
N ASN A 44 -12.10 -2.56 0.60
CA ASN A 44 -13.53 -2.84 0.64
C ASN A 44 -13.87 -3.89 1.69
N SER A 45 -13.01 -4.87 1.90
CA SER A 45 -13.23 -5.86 2.96
C SER A 45 -13.25 -5.18 4.33
N ILE A 46 -12.34 -4.22 4.55
CA ILE A 46 -12.30 -3.49 5.81
C ILE A 46 -13.56 -2.63 5.96
N LEU A 47 -13.96 -1.94 4.90
CA LEU A 47 -15.16 -1.11 4.94
C LEU A 47 -16.41 -1.92 5.25
N LEU A 48 -16.56 -3.05 4.59
CA LEU A 48 -17.72 -3.91 4.81
C LEU A 48 -17.74 -4.44 6.23
N TRP A 49 -16.58 -4.80 6.77
CA TRP A 49 -16.54 -5.27 8.14
C TRP A 49 -16.96 -4.18 9.11
N GLU A 50 -16.66 -2.91 8.79
CA GLU A 50 -17.06 -1.79 9.63
C GLU A 50 -18.52 -1.39 9.43
N GLY A 51 -19.22 -2.07 8.54
CA GLY A 51 -20.61 -1.71 8.24
C GLY A 51 -20.75 -0.55 7.28
N LYS A 52 -19.70 -0.22 6.57
CA LYS A 52 -19.72 0.89 5.60
C LYS A 52 -19.85 0.35 4.18
N PRO A 53 -20.37 1.15 3.26
CA PRO A 53 -20.51 0.66 1.89
C PRO A 53 -19.15 0.56 1.20
N ALA A 54 -19.02 -0.46 0.36
CA ALA A 54 -17.80 -0.65 -0.42
C ALA A 54 -17.67 0.44 -1.49
N LEU A 55 -16.43 0.74 -1.85
CA LEU A 55 -16.17 1.67 -2.94
C LEU A 55 -16.42 0.97 -4.26
N GLU A 56 -17.01 1.66 -5.21
CA GLU A 56 -17.27 1.08 -6.53
C GLU A 56 -16.02 1.09 -7.39
N SER A 57 -15.13 2.02 -7.15
CA SER A 57 -13.88 2.10 -7.89
C SER A 57 -12.82 2.74 -7.02
N ALA A 58 -11.57 2.54 -7.36
CA ALA A 58 -10.48 3.15 -6.62
C ALA A 58 -10.49 4.66 -6.85
N PRO A 59 -10.31 5.45 -5.80
CA PRO A 59 -10.22 6.91 -5.97
C PRO A 59 -8.95 7.28 -6.73
N LEU A 60 -8.94 8.45 -7.34
CA LEU A 60 -7.80 8.93 -8.08
C LEU A 60 -7.10 10.04 -7.32
N LEU A 61 -5.80 9.89 -7.12
CA LEU A 61 -4.99 10.93 -6.51
C LEU A 61 -4.41 11.79 -7.62
N VAL A 62 -4.42 13.11 -7.44
CA VAL A 62 -3.97 14.02 -8.49
C VAL A 62 -2.74 14.83 -8.07
N ALA A 63 -2.38 14.85 -6.81
CA ALA A 63 -1.21 15.59 -6.33
C ALA A 63 -0.51 14.82 -5.23
N MET A 64 0.78 15.10 -5.05
CA MET A 64 1.56 14.44 -4.00
C MET A 64 1.06 14.80 -2.61
N GLU A 65 0.39 15.94 -2.47
CA GLU A 65 -0.14 16.38 -1.18
C GLU A 65 -1.48 15.74 -0.85
N ASP A 66 -2.07 15.01 -1.78
CA ASP A 66 -3.38 14.41 -1.54
C ASP A 66 -3.28 13.31 -0.49
N THR A 67 -4.28 13.28 0.39
CA THR A 67 -4.35 12.22 1.39
C THR A 67 -4.88 10.95 0.75
N ILE A 68 -4.26 9.83 1.06
CA ILE A 68 -4.70 8.55 0.54
C ILE A 68 -5.92 8.11 1.37
N PRO A 69 -7.07 7.93 0.72
CA PRO A 69 -8.34 7.74 1.43
C PRO A 69 -8.63 6.29 1.85
N TYR A 70 -7.62 5.49 2.09
CA TYR A 70 -7.80 4.12 2.57
C TYR A 70 -7.40 4.06 4.05
N HIS A 71 -7.69 2.93 4.69
CA HIS A 71 -7.37 2.77 6.10
C HIS A 71 -5.87 2.79 6.34
N ASP A 72 -5.45 3.42 7.44
CA ASP A 72 -4.04 3.52 7.78
C ASP A 72 -3.40 2.15 7.95
N SER A 73 -4.13 1.16 8.43
CA SER A 73 -3.57 -0.18 8.60
C SER A 73 -3.10 -0.76 7.26
N LEU A 74 -3.70 -0.33 6.16
CA LEU A 74 -3.30 -0.77 4.85
C LEU A 74 -2.27 0.18 4.24
N VAL A 75 -2.54 1.49 4.31
CA VAL A 75 -1.70 2.47 3.66
C VAL A 75 -0.31 2.53 4.27
N ARG A 76 -0.26 2.59 5.59
CA ARG A 76 1.01 2.77 6.29
C ARG A 76 1.91 1.54 6.19
N THR A 77 1.33 0.35 6.11
CA THR A 77 2.13 -0.86 6.14
C THR A 77 2.44 -1.42 4.76
N ALA A 78 1.59 -1.20 3.78
CA ALA A 78 1.77 -1.84 2.48
C ALA A 78 2.28 -0.89 1.39
N PHE A 79 1.77 0.32 1.34
CA PHE A 79 2.08 1.23 0.24
C PHE A 79 3.59 1.56 0.12
N PRO A 80 4.32 1.80 1.22
CA PRO A 80 5.76 2.07 1.07
C PRO A 80 6.53 0.93 0.43
N TYR A 81 6.15 -0.31 0.72
CA TYR A 81 6.81 -1.46 0.10
C TYR A 81 6.52 -1.53 -1.39
N PHE A 82 5.29 -1.18 -1.78
CA PHE A 82 4.95 -1.18 -3.20
C PHE A 82 5.81 -0.15 -3.94
N LEU A 83 5.91 1.07 -3.39
CA LEU A 83 6.72 2.10 -4.02
C LEU A 83 8.19 1.70 -4.07
N ALA A 84 8.72 1.13 -2.99
CA ALA A 84 10.11 0.68 -2.96
C ALA A 84 10.37 -0.37 -4.04
N SER A 85 9.43 -1.31 -4.23
CA SER A 85 9.59 -2.33 -5.24
C SER A 85 9.60 -1.72 -6.65
N GLN A 86 8.77 -0.70 -6.89
CA GLN A 86 8.73 -0.06 -8.21
C GLN A 86 10.00 0.73 -8.48
N ILE A 87 10.53 1.43 -7.48
CA ILE A 87 11.77 2.19 -7.63
C ILE A 87 12.93 1.26 -7.98
N LEU A 88 13.04 0.14 -7.26
CA LEU A 88 14.14 -0.80 -7.51
C LEU A 88 13.97 -1.53 -8.83
N LYS A 89 12.74 -1.79 -9.24
CA LYS A 89 12.49 -2.43 -10.51
C LYS A 89 12.92 -1.50 -11.65
N ASP A 90 12.67 -0.20 -11.50
CA ASP A 90 13.07 0.77 -12.50
C ASP A 90 14.59 0.87 -12.59
N ASP A 91 15.28 0.59 -11.49
CA ASP A 91 16.75 0.63 -11.43
C ASP A 91 17.35 -0.74 -11.77
N ASP A 92 16.57 -1.65 -12.32
CA ASP A 92 17.02 -3.01 -12.70
C ASP A 92 17.54 -3.83 -11.52
N ASN A 93 17.21 -3.46 -10.30
CA ASN A 93 17.59 -4.24 -9.13
C ASN A 93 16.47 -5.21 -8.81
N ASN A 94 16.31 -6.21 -9.67
CA ASN A 94 15.15 -7.10 -9.61
C ASN A 94 15.09 -7.98 -8.37
N ALA A 95 16.24 -8.35 -7.81
CA ALA A 95 16.26 -9.17 -6.61
C ALA A 95 15.62 -8.44 -5.42
N TRP A 96 16.02 -7.18 -5.21
CA TRP A 96 15.46 -6.41 -4.11
C TRP A 96 14.04 -5.93 -4.42
N ALA A 97 13.76 -5.64 -5.69
CA ALA A 97 12.40 -5.28 -6.09
C ALA A 97 11.43 -6.40 -5.76
N SER A 98 11.81 -7.65 -6.05
CA SER A 98 10.97 -8.80 -5.75
C SER A 98 10.80 -8.98 -4.25
N ARG A 99 11.84 -8.73 -3.47
CA ARG A 99 11.76 -8.85 -2.03
C ARG A 99 10.80 -7.84 -1.43
N TYR A 100 10.86 -6.59 -1.88
CA TYR A 100 9.93 -5.57 -1.38
C TYR A 100 8.51 -5.82 -1.87
N TYR A 101 8.37 -6.36 -3.07
CA TYR A 101 7.03 -6.70 -3.55
C TYR A 101 6.42 -7.82 -2.70
N GLU A 102 7.24 -8.79 -2.28
CA GLU A 102 6.79 -9.85 -1.42
C GLU A 102 6.36 -9.29 -0.06
N MET A 103 7.11 -8.33 0.48
CA MET A 103 6.73 -7.66 1.72
C MET A 103 5.42 -6.92 1.56
N TYR A 104 5.19 -6.31 0.40
CA TYR A 104 3.95 -5.64 0.10
C TYR A 104 2.77 -6.63 0.11
N VAL A 105 2.92 -7.75 -0.57
CA VAL A 105 1.86 -8.75 -0.63
C VAL A 105 1.55 -9.26 0.78
N ASN A 106 2.58 -9.50 1.58
CA ASN A 106 2.40 -9.97 2.94
C ASN A 106 1.71 -8.91 3.82
N ALA A 107 2.03 -7.64 3.61
CA ALA A 107 1.41 -6.56 4.38
C ALA A 107 -0.08 -6.43 4.02
N VAL A 108 -0.43 -6.57 2.75
CA VAL A 108 -1.82 -6.52 2.33
C VAL A 108 -2.59 -7.69 2.95
N ALA A 109 -1.99 -8.88 2.93
CA ALA A 109 -2.63 -10.05 3.53
C ALA A 109 -2.80 -9.87 5.04
N ALA A 110 -1.80 -9.30 5.71
CA ALA A 110 -1.89 -9.06 7.15
C ALA A 110 -3.00 -8.06 7.49
N ALA A 111 -3.18 -7.04 6.68
CA ALA A 111 -4.24 -6.07 6.90
C ALA A 111 -5.61 -6.74 6.85
N SER A 112 -5.79 -7.71 5.95
CA SER A 112 -7.03 -8.46 5.87
C SER A 112 -7.21 -9.38 7.06
N ILE A 113 -6.15 -10.04 7.50
CA ILE A 113 -6.24 -10.97 8.59
C ILE A 113 -6.54 -10.30 9.92
N MET A 114 -6.18 -9.04 10.06
CA MET A 114 -6.40 -8.35 11.31
C MET A 114 -7.84 -7.96 11.56
N LEU A 115 -8.74 -8.29 10.65
CA LEU A 115 -10.14 -7.97 10.86
C LEU A 115 -10.72 -8.86 11.95
N PRO A 116 -11.37 -8.26 12.94
CA PRO A 116 -11.87 -9.03 14.07
C PRO A 116 -12.86 -10.10 13.75
N GLN A 117 -13.46 -10.09 12.62
CA GLN A 117 -14.43 -11.09 12.38
C GLN A 117 -13.78 -12.45 12.43
N ASP A 118 -12.46 -12.49 12.35
CA ASP A 118 -11.85 -13.76 12.43
C ASP A 118 -12.13 -14.41 13.71
N ASN A 119 -12.49 -13.64 14.71
CA ASN A 119 -12.77 -14.27 15.89
C ASN A 119 -14.04 -14.72 16.01
N SER A 120 -14.89 -14.15 15.40
CA SER A 120 -16.17 -14.43 15.70
C SER A 120 -16.46 -15.73 15.30
N GLU A 121 -15.97 -16.13 14.44
CA GLU A 121 -16.40 -17.26 14.07
C GLU A 121 -15.89 -18.19 14.83
N THR A 122 -15.10 -17.82 15.31
CA THR A 122 -14.48 -18.65 15.98
C THR A 122 -15.14 -19.10 16.98
N ASP A 123 -15.85 -18.48 17.35
CA ASP A 123 -16.44 -18.85 18.37
C ASP A 123 -17.28 -19.70 18.05
N VAL A 124 -17.52 -19.81 17.16
CA VAL A 124 -18.29 -20.58 16.84
C VAL A 124 -18.00 -21.81 16.99
N TRP A 125 -17.14 -22.24 16.96
CA TRP A 125 -16.93 -23.40 17.10
C TRP A 125 -16.77 -23.72 18.31
N ARG A 126 -17.06 -22.97 18.81
CA ARG A 126 -17.00 -23.15 19.91
C ARG A 126 -17.78 -23.82 20.19
#